data_236ae6ba130d9a5eadb4fb80eada01da
#
_entry.id   236ae6ba130d9a5eadb4fb80eada01da
#
_cell.length_a   1.000
_cell.length_b   1.000
_cell.length_c   1.000
_cell.angle_alpha   90.00
_cell.angle_beta   90.00
_cell.angle_gamma   90.00
#
_symmetry.space_group_name_H-M   'P 1'
#
loop_
_entity.id
_entity.type
_entity.pdbx_description
1 polymer ?
#
loop_
_entity_poly.entity_id
_entity_poly.type
_entity_poly.pdbx_seq_one_letter_code
_entity_poly.pdbx_strand_id
1 'polypeptide(L)'
;MIHFLLTTYSEAIQHMKDCNQCGKCCLKYGDGALSATAAEIDMWELFEPHIYQYVKGNDIWFDPDTGVQLTRCPFLEVEPGQGKEKYTCAIYLSRPEDCRHYPGHIAEMIRDECEMIEVIDLEDFDKAQSKLDDLMEDSRPRRR
;
A
#
# COMPACT_ATOMS: atom_id res chain seq x y z
N MET A 1 -11.06 -35.53 12.76
CA MET A 1 -10.79 -34.55 13.81
C MET A 1 -9.31 -34.16 13.88
N ILE A 2 -8.41 -35.10 14.02
CA ILE A 2 -6.95 -34.84 14.07
C ILE A 2 -6.48 -34.15 12.79
N HIS A 3 -6.99 -34.59 11.65
CA HIS A 3 -6.66 -34.01 10.35
C HIS A 3 -7.04 -32.52 10.25
N PHE A 4 -8.20 -32.16 10.78
CA PHE A 4 -8.65 -30.77 10.82
C PHE A 4 -7.74 -29.91 11.68
N LEU A 5 -7.31 -30.39 12.83
CA LEU A 5 -6.39 -29.67 13.72
C LEU A 5 -5.02 -29.45 13.07
N LEU A 6 -4.53 -30.43 12.32
CA LEU A 6 -3.27 -30.32 11.59
C LEU A 6 -3.35 -29.25 10.50
N THR A 7 -4.46 -29.15 9.80
CA THR A 7 -4.68 -28.13 8.78
C THR A 7 -4.67 -26.73 9.41
N THR A 8 -5.35 -26.54 10.53
CA THR A 8 -5.38 -25.26 11.24
C THR A 8 -4.00 -24.88 11.75
N TYR A 9 -3.25 -25.83 12.28
CA TYR A 9 -1.90 -25.59 12.75
C TYR A 9 -0.97 -25.19 11.59
N SER A 10 -1.10 -25.86 10.44
CA SER A 10 -0.33 -25.55 9.25
C SER A 10 -0.58 -24.13 8.76
N GLU A 11 -1.83 -23.66 8.80
CA GLU A 11 -2.19 -22.30 8.44
C GLU A 11 -1.56 -21.29 9.41
N ALA A 12 -1.49 -21.61 10.70
CA ALA A 12 -0.95 -20.72 11.72
C ALA A 12 0.53 -20.41 11.56
N ILE A 13 1.30 -21.27 10.87
CA ILE A 13 2.73 -21.10 10.65
C ILE A 13 3.08 -20.70 9.22
N GLN A 14 2.08 -20.29 8.45
CA GLN A 14 2.32 -19.81 7.09
C GLN A 14 3.06 -18.48 7.09
N HIS A 15 3.72 -18.24 5.95
CA HIS A 15 4.44 -17.01 5.69
C HIS A 15 3.51 -15.82 5.59
N MET A 16 4.11 -14.69 5.28
CA MET A 16 3.48 -13.39 5.01
C MET A 16 1.99 -13.47 4.68
N LYS A 17 1.22 -12.70 5.41
CA LYS A 17 -0.23 -12.61 5.22
C LYS A 17 -0.59 -11.40 4.35
N ASP A 18 -1.85 -11.34 3.91
CA ASP A 18 -2.35 -10.22 3.14
C ASP A 18 -2.33 -8.92 3.95
N CYS A 19 -2.36 -7.79 3.24
CA CYS A 19 -2.40 -6.49 3.87
C CYS A 19 -3.61 -6.36 4.79
N ASN A 20 -3.36 -6.04 6.07
CA ASN A 20 -4.42 -5.83 7.05
C ASN A 20 -4.86 -4.37 7.16
N GLN A 21 -4.40 -3.53 6.23
CA GLN A 21 -4.77 -2.11 6.16
C GLN A 21 -4.40 -1.32 7.43
N CYS A 22 -3.23 -1.60 7.99
CA CYS A 22 -2.74 -0.89 9.18
C CYS A 22 -2.41 0.59 8.93
N GLY A 23 -2.28 0.99 7.67
CA GLY A 23 -2.05 2.39 7.29
C GLY A 23 -0.62 2.89 7.43
N LYS A 24 0.29 2.11 7.94
CA LYS A 24 1.66 2.56 8.21
C LYS A 24 2.38 3.08 6.96
N CYS A 25 2.25 2.39 5.84
CA CYS A 25 2.85 2.83 4.58
C CYS A 25 2.18 4.10 4.05
N CYS A 26 0.85 4.19 4.09
CA CYS A 26 0.12 5.37 3.63
C CYS A 26 0.44 6.61 4.48
N LEU A 27 0.56 6.42 5.80
CA LEU A 27 0.93 7.52 6.70
C LEU A 27 2.36 7.99 6.46
N LYS A 28 3.28 7.06 6.20
CA LYS A 28 4.69 7.38 5.98
C LYS A 28 4.93 8.08 4.65
N TYR A 29 4.36 7.56 3.56
CA TYR A 29 4.62 8.06 2.22
C TYR A 29 3.64 9.13 1.75
N GLY A 30 2.65 9.46 2.57
CA GLY A 30 1.70 10.52 2.26
C GLY A 30 2.26 11.93 2.43
N ASP A 31 3.48 12.08 2.89
CA ASP A 31 4.09 13.36 3.26
C ASP A 31 4.93 14.02 2.15
N GLY A 32 4.76 13.60 0.89
CA GLY A 32 5.43 14.22 -0.25
C GLY A 32 6.52 13.40 -0.91
N ALA A 33 6.70 12.15 -0.49
CA ALA A 33 7.67 11.25 -1.12
C ALA A 33 7.15 10.59 -2.40
N LEU A 34 5.93 10.96 -2.83
CA LEU A 34 5.26 10.36 -3.97
C LEU A 34 5.24 11.28 -5.18
N SER A 35 5.32 10.69 -6.35
CA SER A 35 5.13 11.36 -7.62
C SER A 35 4.15 10.57 -8.48
N ALA A 36 3.66 11.20 -9.54
CA ALA A 36 2.78 10.55 -10.49
C ALA A 36 3.35 10.70 -11.90
N THR A 37 3.05 9.74 -12.76
CA THR A 37 3.47 9.80 -14.17
C THR A 37 2.59 10.78 -14.95
N ALA A 38 3.11 11.29 -16.07
CA ALA A 38 2.34 12.17 -16.95
C ALA A 38 1.05 11.50 -17.44
N ALA A 39 1.12 10.21 -17.73
CA ALA A 39 -0.05 9.43 -18.19
C ALA A 39 -1.13 9.35 -17.08
N GLU A 40 -0.72 9.13 -15.84
CA GLU A 40 -1.66 9.11 -14.71
C GLU A 40 -2.31 10.46 -14.51
N ILE A 41 -1.53 11.53 -14.56
CA ILE A 41 -2.03 12.90 -14.39
C ILE A 41 -3.04 13.25 -15.48
N ASP A 42 -2.74 12.89 -16.74
CA ASP A 42 -3.64 13.11 -17.86
C ASP A 42 -4.97 12.37 -17.67
N MET A 43 -4.92 11.14 -17.18
CA MET A 43 -6.12 10.34 -16.89
C MET A 43 -6.97 10.99 -15.80
N TRP A 44 -6.33 11.46 -14.74
CA TRP A 44 -7.05 12.13 -13.65
C TRP A 44 -7.67 13.45 -14.12
N GLU A 45 -6.97 14.23 -14.92
CA GLU A 45 -7.48 15.46 -15.47
C GLU A 45 -8.74 15.24 -16.28
N LEU A 46 -8.77 14.19 -17.10
CA LEU A 46 -9.88 13.88 -17.99
C LEU A 46 -11.06 13.20 -17.28
N PHE A 47 -10.77 12.25 -16.40
CA PHE A 47 -11.79 11.36 -15.87
C PHE A 47 -12.01 11.45 -14.37
N GLU A 48 -11.03 11.96 -13.61
CA GLU A 48 -11.10 11.99 -12.15
C GLU A 48 -10.61 13.34 -11.61
N PRO A 49 -11.32 14.44 -11.92
CA PRO A 49 -10.86 15.79 -11.52
C PRO A 49 -10.76 15.96 -10.01
N HIS A 50 -11.47 15.16 -9.22
CA HIS A 50 -11.34 15.18 -7.76
C HIS A 50 -9.97 14.71 -7.28
N ILE A 51 -9.25 13.92 -8.08
CA ILE A 51 -7.87 13.53 -7.81
C ILE A 51 -6.92 14.59 -8.37
N TYR A 52 -7.16 15.03 -9.60
CA TYR A 52 -6.31 15.97 -10.30
C TYR A 52 -6.09 17.28 -9.55
N GLN A 53 -7.09 17.75 -8.81
CA GLN A 53 -6.98 19.00 -8.04
C GLN A 53 -5.85 18.98 -7.00
N TYR A 54 -5.39 17.80 -6.59
CA TYR A 54 -4.30 17.64 -5.62
C TYR A 54 -2.93 17.47 -6.27
N VAL A 55 -2.84 17.65 -7.59
CA VAL A 55 -1.58 17.50 -8.33
C VAL A 55 -0.96 18.86 -8.58
N LYS A 56 0.36 18.96 -8.42
CA LYS A 56 1.12 20.16 -8.74
C LYS A 56 2.38 19.77 -9.52
N GLY A 57 2.38 20.09 -10.82
CA GLY A 57 3.41 19.56 -11.73
C GLY A 57 3.29 18.06 -11.84
N ASN A 58 4.36 17.34 -11.52
CA ASN A 58 4.36 15.88 -11.45
C ASN A 58 4.30 15.36 -10.01
N ASP A 59 4.20 16.25 -9.04
CA ASP A 59 4.22 15.89 -7.62
C ASP A 59 2.83 15.79 -7.03
N ILE A 60 2.64 14.97 -6.04
CA ILE A 60 1.41 14.71 -5.31
C ILE A 60 1.75 14.63 -3.81
N TRP A 61 0.93 14.99 -2.86
CA TRP A 61 -0.39 15.63 -2.97
C TRP A 61 -0.30 17.04 -2.41
N PHE A 62 -1.03 17.97 -2.99
CA PHE A 62 -1.02 19.38 -2.60
C PHE A 62 -2.42 19.87 -2.31
N ASP A 63 -2.56 20.76 -1.34
CA ASP A 63 -3.83 21.41 -1.04
C ASP A 63 -4.24 22.26 -2.24
N PRO A 64 -5.43 22.04 -2.83
CA PRO A 64 -5.86 22.79 -4.00
C PRO A 64 -6.12 24.28 -3.73
N ASP A 65 -6.40 24.66 -2.49
CA ASP A 65 -6.67 26.06 -2.13
C ASP A 65 -5.43 26.86 -1.83
N THR A 66 -4.48 26.24 -1.13
CA THR A 66 -3.25 26.94 -0.68
C THR A 66 -2.04 26.64 -1.54
N GLY A 67 -2.02 25.53 -2.28
CA GLY A 67 -0.86 25.07 -3.03
C GLY A 67 0.25 24.49 -2.16
N VAL A 68 -0.01 24.29 -0.88
CA VAL A 68 0.96 23.74 0.07
C VAL A 68 0.91 22.23 0.03
N GLN A 69 2.09 21.59 0.06
CA GLN A 69 2.17 20.14 0.09
C GLN A 69 1.53 19.57 1.35
N LEU A 70 0.67 18.56 1.17
CA LEU A 70 0.01 17.90 2.29
C LEU A 70 0.98 16.96 3.00
N THR A 71 0.82 16.85 4.30
CA THR A 71 1.61 15.94 5.14
C THR A 71 1.00 14.56 5.26
N ARG A 72 -0.19 14.39 4.70
CA ARG A 72 -0.94 13.14 4.73
C ARG A 72 -1.73 12.99 3.43
N CYS A 73 -1.81 11.77 2.91
CA CYS A 73 -2.61 11.49 1.71
C CYS A 73 -4.07 11.92 1.93
N PRO A 74 -4.63 12.77 1.05
CA PRO A 74 -6.01 13.25 1.21
C PRO A 74 -7.05 12.16 0.99
N PHE A 75 -6.68 11.03 0.40
CA PHE A 75 -7.57 9.91 0.10
C PHE A 75 -7.51 8.79 1.12
N LEU A 76 -6.71 8.95 2.16
CA LEU A 76 -6.61 7.98 3.24
C LEU A 76 -7.80 8.17 4.17
N GLU A 77 -8.62 7.13 4.27
CA GLU A 77 -9.78 7.09 5.16
C GLU A 77 -9.51 6.15 6.32
N VAL A 78 -10.03 6.50 7.49
CA VAL A 78 -9.88 5.71 8.70
C VAL A 78 -11.26 5.23 9.13
N GLU A 79 -11.43 3.91 9.23
CA GLU A 79 -12.64 3.31 9.76
C GLU A 79 -12.39 2.89 11.21
N PRO A 80 -13.21 3.35 12.17
CA PRO A 80 -13.10 2.89 13.54
C PRO A 80 -13.48 1.41 13.62
N GLY A 81 -12.56 0.60 14.13
CA GLY A 81 -12.78 -0.84 14.30
C GLY A 81 -12.75 -1.23 15.76
N GLN A 82 -13.20 -2.45 16.05
CA GLN A 82 -13.08 -3.02 17.38
C GLN A 82 -11.62 -3.40 17.63
N GLY A 83 -10.90 -2.56 18.36
CA GLY A 83 -9.52 -2.81 18.76
C GLY A 83 -8.44 -2.22 17.90
N LYS A 84 -8.64 -2.08 16.58
CA LYS A 84 -7.69 -1.45 15.66
C LYS A 84 -8.40 -0.60 14.64
N GLU A 85 -7.82 0.55 14.32
CA GLU A 85 -8.28 1.38 13.22
C GLU A 85 -7.92 0.70 11.90
N LYS A 86 -8.85 0.70 10.96
CA LYS A 86 -8.66 0.19 9.62
C LYS A 86 -8.51 1.35 8.67
N TYR A 87 -7.43 1.37 7.90
CA TYR A 87 -7.16 2.40 6.92
C TYR A 87 -7.53 1.92 5.52
N THR A 88 -8.25 2.74 4.78
CA THR A 88 -8.67 2.44 3.42
C THR A 88 -8.28 3.57 2.48
N CYS A 89 -8.09 3.25 1.21
CA CYS A 89 -7.79 4.23 0.18
C CYS A 89 -9.04 4.51 -0.64
N ALA A 90 -9.52 5.77 -0.60
CA ALA A 90 -10.71 6.17 -1.34
C ALA A 90 -10.54 6.06 -2.86
N ILE A 91 -9.30 6.08 -3.35
CA ILE A 91 -8.98 5.98 -4.78
C ILE A 91 -8.24 4.67 -5.09
N TYR A 92 -8.55 3.59 -4.40
CA TYR A 92 -7.81 2.34 -4.50
C TYR A 92 -7.55 1.88 -5.95
N LEU A 93 -8.57 1.91 -6.80
CA LEU A 93 -8.45 1.49 -8.20
C LEU A 93 -7.70 2.49 -9.08
N SER A 94 -7.59 3.73 -8.64
CA SER A 94 -6.93 4.82 -9.36
C SER A 94 -5.64 5.27 -8.66
N ARG A 95 -5.11 4.46 -7.76
CA ARG A 95 -3.88 4.78 -7.02
C ARG A 95 -2.72 5.09 -7.98
N PRO A 96 -1.85 6.05 -7.61
CA PRO A 96 -0.60 6.26 -8.32
C PRO A 96 0.24 4.97 -8.39
N GLU A 97 1.03 4.82 -9.43
CA GLU A 97 1.92 3.67 -9.56
C GLU A 97 2.85 3.53 -8.35
N ASP A 98 3.34 4.63 -7.81
CA ASP A 98 4.18 4.62 -6.60
C ASP A 98 3.48 3.91 -5.43
N CYS A 99 2.18 4.13 -5.25
CA CYS A 99 1.41 3.44 -4.22
C CYS A 99 1.21 1.96 -4.54
N ARG A 100 1.12 1.61 -5.81
CA ARG A 100 0.88 0.24 -6.26
C ARG A 100 2.14 -0.63 -6.22
N HIS A 101 3.31 -0.02 -6.28
CA HIS A 101 4.59 -0.74 -6.19
C HIS A 101 4.97 -1.12 -4.77
N TYR A 102 4.51 -0.39 -3.80
CA TYR A 102 4.85 -0.66 -2.40
C TYR A 102 3.91 -1.72 -1.79
N PRO A 103 4.42 -2.70 -1.04
CA PRO A 103 5.84 -2.95 -0.79
C PRO A 103 6.52 -3.71 -1.93
N GLY A 104 7.74 -3.29 -2.29
CA GLY A 104 8.51 -3.92 -3.34
C GLY A 104 9.55 -4.89 -2.84
N HIS A 105 10.11 -4.64 -1.65
CA HIS A 105 11.18 -5.42 -1.06
C HIS A 105 10.94 -5.68 0.42
N ILE A 106 11.38 -6.86 0.87
CA ILE A 106 11.29 -7.25 2.29
C ILE A 106 12.00 -6.23 3.19
N ALA A 107 13.13 -5.69 2.76
CA ALA A 107 13.87 -4.70 3.52
C ALA A 107 13.03 -3.44 3.81
N GLU A 108 12.24 -3.00 2.84
CA GLU A 108 11.31 -1.87 3.02
C GLU A 108 10.25 -2.19 4.08
N MET A 109 9.70 -3.39 4.03
CA MET A 109 8.67 -3.82 4.97
C MET A 109 9.19 -3.88 6.40
N ILE A 110 10.41 -4.38 6.58
CA ILE A 110 11.06 -4.43 7.89
C ILE A 110 11.30 -3.02 8.42
N ARG A 111 11.86 -2.14 7.58
CA ARG A 111 12.11 -0.75 7.93
C ARG A 111 10.83 -0.01 8.35
N ASP A 112 9.74 -0.27 7.65
CA ASP A 112 8.47 0.42 7.84
C ASP A 112 7.52 -0.30 8.80
N GLU A 113 7.97 -1.38 9.40
CA GLU A 113 7.21 -2.19 10.36
C GLU A 113 5.88 -2.69 9.79
N CYS A 114 5.90 -3.15 8.54
CA CYS A 114 4.72 -3.65 7.85
C CYS A 114 4.14 -4.88 8.56
N GLU A 115 2.83 -4.85 8.85
CA GLU A 115 2.17 -5.92 9.59
C GLU A 115 1.89 -7.17 8.75
N MET A 116 2.20 -7.14 7.46
CA MET A 116 2.12 -8.34 6.60
C MET A 116 3.21 -9.37 6.94
N ILE A 117 4.36 -8.91 7.46
CA ILE A 117 5.49 -9.77 7.77
C ILE A 117 5.21 -10.61 9.01
N GLU A 118 5.50 -11.90 8.90
CA GLU A 118 5.50 -12.84 10.00
C GLU A 118 6.94 -13.17 10.42
N VAL A 119 7.11 -13.69 11.63
CA VAL A 119 8.45 -14.02 12.16
C VAL A 119 9.19 -14.98 11.25
N ILE A 120 8.49 -15.97 10.69
CA ILE A 120 9.10 -16.95 9.80
C ILE A 120 9.66 -16.34 8.52
N ASP A 121 9.12 -15.22 8.06
CA ASP A 121 9.61 -14.52 6.87
C ASP A 121 11.03 -13.97 7.08
N LEU A 122 11.39 -13.71 8.32
CA LEU A 122 12.72 -13.20 8.67
C LEU A 122 13.80 -14.26 8.66
N GLU A 123 13.44 -15.54 8.58
CA GLU A 123 14.38 -16.66 8.58
C GLU A 123 14.94 -16.95 7.19
N ASP A 124 14.20 -16.59 6.13
CA ASP A 124 14.61 -16.81 4.74
C ASP A 124 14.08 -15.67 3.88
N PHE A 125 14.90 -14.66 3.64
CA PHE A 125 14.52 -13.47 2.91
C PHE A 125 14.21 -13.75 1.43
N ASP A 126 14.90 -14.68 0.80
CA ASP A 126 14.63 -15.03 -0.60
C ASP A 126 13.23 -15.64 -0.77
N LYS A 127 12.87 -16.52 0.14
CA LYS A 127 11.55 -17.14 0.16
C LYS A 127 10.47 -16.12 0.47
N ALA A 128 10.71 -15.24 1.42
CA ALA A 128 9.79 -14.15 1.77
C ALA A 128 9.60 -13.19 0.60
N GLN A 129 10.67 -12.85 -0.12
CA GLN A 129 10.59 -12.00 -1.29
C GLN A 129 9.74 -12.63 -2.40
N SER A 130 9.91 -13.91 -2.66
CA SER A 130 9.09 -14.64 -3.63
C SER A 130 7.62 -14.62 -3.24
N LYS A 131 7.33 -14.78 -1.96
CA LYS A 131 5.96 -14.73 -1.46
C LYS A 131 5.35 -13.34 -1.61
N LEU A 132 6.13 -12.31 -1.33
CA LEU A 132 5.71 -10.92 -1.53
C LEU A 132 5.39 -10.65 -2.99
N ASP A 133 6.24 -11.10 -3.91
CA ASP A 133 6.03 -10.91 -5.33
C ASP A 133 4.73 -11.54 -5.81
N ASP A 134 4.39 -12.72 -5.29
CA ASP A 134 3.12 -13.40 -5.58
C ASP A 134 1.92 -12.59 -5.04
N LEU A 135 2.01 -12.10 -3.82
CA LEU A 135 0.94 -11.32 -3.20
C LEU A 135 0.71 -9.98 -3.90
N MET A 136 1.76 -9.40 -4.46
CA MET A 136 1.72 -8.09 -5.10
C MET A 136 1.45 -8.14 -6.62
N GLU A 137 1.27 -9.31 -7.19
CA GLU A 137 1.09 -9.49 -8.64
C GLU A 137 -0.05 -8.61 -9.19
N ASP A 138 -1.19 -8.58 -8.51
CA ASP A 138 -2.35 -7.82 -8.97
C ASP A 138 -2.23 -6.32 -8.66
N SER A 139 -1.45 -5.96 -7.65
CA SER A 139 -1.30 -4.56 -7.23
C SER A 139 -0.32 -3.79 -8.09
N ARG A 140 0.80 -4.42 -8.46
CA ARG A 140 1.87 -3.75 -9.20
C ARG A 140 1.46 -3.48 -10.64
N PRO A 141 1.85 -2.32 -11.19
CA PRO A 141 1.64 -2.04 -12.61
C PRO A 141 2.36 -3.06 -13.47
N ARG A 142 1.72 -3.47 -14.56
CA ARG A 142 2.35 -4.39 -15.52
C ARG A 142 3.50 -3.67 -16.21
N ARG A 143 4.59 -4.40 -16.42
CA ARG A 143 5.69 -3.90 -17.24
C ARG A 143 5.24 -3.82 -18.70
N ARG A 144 5.56 -2.71 -19.30
CA ARG A 144 5.30 -2.49 -20.73
C ARG A 144 6.49 -2.96 -21.56
#